data_368b682d4f9353328dea490ea8859829
#
_entry.id   368b682d4f9353328dea490ea8859829
#
_cell.length_a   1.000
_cell.length_b   1.000
_cell.length_c   1.000
_cell.angle_alpha   90.00
_cell.angle_beta   90.00
_cell.angle_gamma   90.00
#
_symmetry.space_group_name_H-M   'P 1'
#
loop_
_entity.id
_entity.type
_entity.pdbx_description
1 polymer ?
#
loop_
_entity_poly.entity_id
_entity_poly.type
_entity_poly.pdbx_seq_one_letter_code
_entity_poly.pdbx_strand_id
1 'polypeptide(L)'
;KSITNWVSALLTAALVIVFVWYANGNYMALEYTKYHDFSYVQTLVTKIRSVEDYSQDKPVIVVGTQINDSTNGMGSLIGDTFTVGGKADTNLGYNSLLYLMSDYLGFSPYYGTYEEIQNWMQREVVREMPSYPADGSIQVIDDTIIVKLSDYEIN
;
A
#
# COMPACT_ATOMS: atom_id res chain seq x y z
N LYS A 1 46.17 2.03 30.64
CA LYS A 1 44.77 2.24 31.05
C LYS A 1 44.11 3.45 30.35
N SER A 2 44.81 4.56 30.09
CA SER A 2 44.24 5.77 29.46
C SER A 2 43.88 5.55 27.98
N ILE A 3 44.78 4.95 27.19
CA ILE A 3 44.58 4.73 25.73
C ILE A 3 43.41 3.80 25.46
N THR A 4 43.29 2.70 26.24
CA THR A 4 42.18 1.74 26.10
C THR A 4 40.82 2.42 26.33
N ASN A 5 40.75 3.32 27.31
CA ASN A 5 39.52 4.05 27.61
C ASN A 5 39.13 5.02 26.47
N TRP A 6 40.11 5.69 25.86
CA TRP A 6 39.86 6.56 24.71
C TRP A 6 39.43 5.79 23.48
N VAL A 7 40.04 4.65 23.19
CA VAL A 7 39.66 3.78 22.09
C VAL A 7 38.23 3.25 22.28
N SER A 8 37.89 2.80 23.50
CA SER A 8 36.56 2.35 23.82
C SER A 8 35.50 3.47 23.66
N ALA A 9 35.79 4.67 24.12
CA ALA A 9 34.92 5.82 24.00
C ALA A 9 34.67 6.19 22.51
N LEU A 10 35.74 6.18 21.69
CA LEU A 10 35.59 6.45 20.23
C LEU A 10 34.78 5.38 19.53
N LEU A 11 34.99 4.10 19.84
CA LEU A 11 34.17 3.02 19.28
C LEU A 11 32.72 3.12 19.68
N THR A 12 32.46 3.42 20.95
CA THR A 12 31.07 3.62 21.42
C THR A 12 30.42 4.80 20.72
N ALA A 13 31.12 5.92 20.57
CA ALA A 13 30.60 7.10 19.86
C ALA A 13 30.30 6.77 18.39
N ALA A 14 31.19 6.05 17.71
CA ALA A 14 30.98 5.62 16.32
C ALA A 14 29.75 4.71 16.18
N LEU A 15 29.57 3.74 17.10
CA LEU A 15 28.41 2.87 17.12
C LEU A 15 27.13 3.64 17.34
N VAL A 16 27.11 4.60 18.25
CA VAL A 16 25.93 5.45 18.50
C VAL A 16 25.59 6.27 17.26
N ILE A 17 26.57 6.86 16.59
CA ILE A 17 26.35 7.64 15.36
C ILE A 17 25.76 6.75 14.27
N VAL A 18 26.31 5.57 14.05
CA VAL A 18 25.80 4.61 13.05
C VAL A 18 24.38 4.18 13.39
N PHE A 19 24.10 3.90 14.66
CA PHE A 19 22.77 3.49 15.11
C PHE A 19 21.73 4.60 14.92
N VAL A 20 22.07 5.84 15.28
CA VAL A 20 21.19 7.01 15.08
C VAL A 20 20.93 7.25 13.60
N TRP A 21 21.95 7.19 12.78
CA TRP A 21 21.76 7.33 11.32
C TRP A 21 20.81 6.26 10.77
N TYR A 22 21.05 5.02 11.17
CA TYR A 22 20.24 3.88 10.77
C TYR A 22 18.78 4.01 11.22
N ALA A 23 18.56 4.39 12.48
CA ALA A 23 17.21 4.61 13.02
C ALA A 23 16.47 5.72 12.29
N ASN A 24 17.15 6.84 11.99
CA ASN A 24 16.56 7.94 11.23
C ASN A 24 16.22 7.53 9.80
N GLY A 25 17.07 6.76 9.13
CA GLY A 25 16.78 6.25 7.79
C GLY A 25 15.53 5.37 7.75
N ASN A 26 15.41 4.45 8.70
CA ASN A 26 14.22 3.61 8.82
C ASN A 26 12.95 4.41 9.12
N TYR A 27 13.05 5.40 10.01
CA TYR A 27 11.92 6.26 10.34
C TYR A 27 11.44 7.05 9.10
N MET A 28 12.35 7.64 8.35
CA MET A 28 12.03 8.37 7.12
C MET A 28 11.39 7.46 6.06
N ALA A 29 11.88 6.22 5.92
CA ALA A 29 11.30 5.25 4.99
C ALA A 29 9.87 4.89 5.38
N LEU A 30 9.61 4.61 6.65
CA LEU A 30 8.26 4.31 7.16
C LEU A 30 7.30 5.50 6.99
N GLU A 31 7.77 6.71 7.27
CA GLU A 31 6.97 7.92 7.12
C GLU A 31 6.62 8.18 5.65
N TYR A 32 7.59 8.02 4.75
CA TYR A 32 7.37 8.12 3.31
C TYR A 32 6.33 7.10 2.82
N THR A 33 6.48 5.83 3.20
CA THR A 33 5.53 4.77 2.84
C THR A 33 4.13 5.09 3.34
N LYS A 34 4.00 5.56 4.59
CA LYS A 34 2.71 5.96 5.16
C LYS A 34 2.03 7.08 4.35
N TYR A 35 2.77 8.13 4.00
CA TYR A 35 2.20 9.22 3.22
C TYR A 35 1.84 8.80 1.79
N HIS A 36 2.68 7.98 1.19
CA HIS A 36 2.42 7.41 -0.14
C HIS A 36 1.14 6.58 -0.13
N ASP A 37 1.01 5.64 0.80
CA ASP A 37 -0.15 4.76 0.92
C ASP A 37 -1.43 5.55 1.21
N PHE A 38 -1.36 6.53 2.10
CA PHE A 38 -2.48 7.41 2.39
C PHE A 38 -2.94 8.20 1.16
N SER A 39 -2.00 8.80 0.44
CA SER A 39 -2.29 9.53 -0.81
C SER A 39 -2.91 8.64 -1.88
N TYR A 40 -2.39 7.42 -2.02
CA TYR A 40 -2.92 6.43 -2.95
C TYR A 40 -4.37 6.07 -2.61
N VAL A 41 -4.63 5.72 -1.35
CA VAL A 41 -5.97 5.33 -0.89
C VAL A 41 -6.96 6.49 -1.00
N GLN A 42 -6.53 7.70 -0.66
CA GLN A 42 -7.36 8.90 -0.82
C GLN A 42 -7.75 9.14 -2.28
N THR A 43 -6.81 8.99 -3.20
CA THR A 43 -7.04 9.13 -4.64
C THR A 43 -7.98 8.03 -5.13
N LEU A 44 -7.77 6.79 -4.68
CA LEU A 44 -8.62 5.65 -5.02
C LEU A 44 -10.06 5.88 -4.56
N VAL A 45 -10.28 6.27 -3.29
CA VAL A 45 -11.63 6.56 -2.76
C VAL A 45 -12.28 7.72 -3.52
N THR A 46 -11.52 8.74 -3.87
CA THR A 46 -12.02 9.86 -4.66
C THR A 46 -12.47 9.40 -6.05
N LYS A 47 -11.69 8.55 -6.72
CA LYS A 47 -12.06 7.95 -8.00
C LYS A 47 -13.29 7.05 -7.88
N ILE A 48 -13.40 6.22 -6.84
CA ILE A 48 -14.59 5.39 -6.58
C ILE A 48 -15.84 6.26 -6.47
N ARG A 49 -15.76 7.35 -5.70
CA ARG A 49 -16.90 8.27 -5.51
C ARG A 49 -17.26 9.06 -6.76
N SER A 50 -16.37 9.17 -7.73
CA SER A 50 -16.58 9.90 -8.99
C SER A 50 -17.09 9.04 -10.14
N VAL A 51 -17.24 7.74 -9.94
CA VAL A 51 -17.76 6.84 -10.98
C VAL A 51 -19.23 7.15 -11.25
N GLU A 52 -19.61 7.10 -12.51
CA GLU A 52 -21.02 7.21 -12.94
C GLU A 52 -21.86 6.13 -12.23
N ASP A 53 -23.03 6.50 -11.76
CA ASP A 53 -23.90 5.64 -10.94
C ASP A 53 -23.35 5.24 -9.57
N TYR A 54 -22.35 5.95 -9.04
CA TYR A 54 -21.93 5.75 -7.66
C TYR A 54 -23.08 5.96 -6.67
N SER A 55 -23.24 5.02 -5.74
CA SER A 55 -24.09 5.19 -4.55
C SER A 55 -23.35 4.63 -3.34
N GLN A 56 -23.53 5.26 -2.19
CA GLN A 56 -22.87 4.84 -0.94
C GLN A 56 -23.38 3.46 -0.45
N ASP A 57 -24.57 3.07 -0.86
CA ASP A 57 -25.20 1.80 -0.47
C ASP A 57 -24.71 0.61 -1.31
N LYS A 58 -24.01 0.87 -2.42
CA LYS A 58 -23.52 -0.19 -3.30
C LYS A 58 -22.32 -0.89 -2.68
N PRO A 59 -22.25 -2.23 -2.78
CA PRO A 59 -21.05 -2.97 -2.37
C PRO A 59 -19.86 -2.60 -3.23
N VAL A 60 -18.67 -2.66 -2.64
CA VAL A 60 -17.39 -2.41 -3.33
C VAL A 60 -16.55 -3.70 -3.30
N ILE A 61 -16.24 -4.22 -4.46
CA ILE A 61 -15.38 -5.38 -4.63
C ILE A 61 -14.04 -4.93 -5.18
N VAL A 62 -12.99 -5.21 -4.45
CA VAL A 62 -11.62 -4.88 -4.86
C VAL A 62 -10.94 -6.18 -5.33
N VAL A 63 -10.47 -6.20 -6.56
CA VAL A 63 -9.79 -7.34 -7.17
C VAL A 63 -8.35 -7.00 -7.55
N GLY A 64 -7.47 -7.97 -7.44
CA GLY A 64 -6.04 -7.78 -7.61
C GLY A 64 -5.35 -7.23 -6.35
N THR A 65 -4.06 -7.00 -6.45
CA THR A 65 -3.23 -6.41 -5.38
C THR A 65 -2.60 -5.13 -5.88
N GLN A 66 -2.41 -4.16 -4.98
CA GLN A 66 -1.63 -2.99 -5.33
C GLN A 66 -0.19 -3.42 -5.63
N ILE A 67 0.24 -3.21 -6.88
CA ILE A 67 1.65 -3.30 -7.23
C ILE A 67 2.26 -1.94 -6.89
N ASN A 68 2.98 -1.88 -5.78
CA ASN A 68 3.72 -0.68 -5.44
C ASN A 68 4.96 -0.62 -6.34
N ASP A 69 4.89 0.17 -7.38
CA ASP A 69 6.04 0.50 -8.23
C ASP A 69 6.98 1.54 -7.55
N SER A 70 6.98 1.52 -6.22
CA SER A 70 7.79 2.43 -5.39
C SER A 70 9.29 2.14 -5.44
N THR A 71 9.70 1.16 -6.25
CA THR A 71 11.13 0.91 -6.54
C THR A 71 11.81 2.04 -7.31
N ASN A 72 11.07 3.00 -7.85
CA ASN A 72 11.59 4.09 -8.68
C ASN A 72 11.75 5.44 -7.94
N GLY A 73 11.66 5.48 -6.62
CA GLY A 73 11.78 6.71 -5.83
C GLY A 73 12.80 6.64 -4.71
N MET A 74 12.80 7.66 -3.86
CA MET A 74 13.65 7.75 -2.67
C MET A 74 13.48 6.53 -1.73
N GLY A 75 12.34 5.82 -1.83
CA GLY A 75 12.07 4.57 -1.13
C GLY A 75 13.03 3.44 -1.51
N SER A 76 13.46 3.34 -2.78
CA SER A 76 14.44 2.32 -3.19
C SER A 76 15.84 2.64 -2.67
N LEU A 77 16.21 3.91 -2.66
CA LEU A 77 17.53 4.35 -2.13
C LEU A 77 17.63 4.16 -0.62
N ILE A 78 16.54 4.30 0.11
CA ILE A 78 16.50 4.16 1.57
C ILE A 78 16.21 2.70 1.94
N GLY A 79 15.26 2.04 1.26
CA GLY A 79 14.81 0.68 1.57
C GLY A 79 15.89 -0.37 1.36
N ASP A 80 16.62 -0.33 0.25
CA ASP A 80 17.65 -1.32 -0.06
C ASP A 80 18.92 -1.17 0.78
N THR A 81 19.17 0.02 1.30
CA THR A 81 20.40 0.32 2.06
C THR A 81 20.21 0.15 3.57
N PHE A 82 19.01 0.26 4.10
CA PHE A 82 18.76 0.39 5.54
C PHE A 82 17.80 -0.63 6.16
N THR A 83 17.38 -1.66 5.44
CA THR A 83 16.51 -2.69 6.03
C THR A 83 17.30 -3.73 6.83
N VAL A 84 17.49 -3.50 8.12
CA VAL A 84 17.76 -4.57 9.09
C VAL A 84 16.44 -4.94 9.75
N GLY A 85 15.93 -6.11 9.43
CA GLY A 85 14.77 -6.65 10.11
C GLY A 85 13.50 -6.80 9.29
N GLY A 86 13.59 -6.68 7.99
CA GLY A 86 12.49 -6.89 7.05
C GLY A 86 12.32 -5.68 6.13
N LYS A 87 12.16 -5.94 4.85
CA LYS A 87 11.66 -4.93 3.90
C LYS A 87 10.40 -4.36 4.53
N ALA A 88 10.33 -3.04 4.66
CA ALA A 88 9.03 -2.40 4.78
C ALA A 88 8.24 -2.91 3.58
N ASP A 89 7.23 -3.75 3.84
CA ASP A 89 6.47 -4.37 2.78
C ASP A 89 5.80 -3.20 2.03
N THR A 90 6.32 -2.91 0.84
CA THR A 90 5.88 -1.77 0.04
C THR A 90 4.54 -2.04 -0.61
N ASN A 91 4.01 -3.25 -0.44
CA ASN A 91 2.71 -3.63 -0.94
C ASN A 91 1.65 -3.40 0.14
N LEU A 92 0.77 -2.47 -0.12
CA LEU A 92 -0.42 -2.28 0.70
C LEU A 92 -1.29 -3.54 0.58
N GLY A 93 -1.23 -4.40 1.59
CA GLY A 93 -2.05 -5.62 1.63
C GLY A 93 -3.54 -5.26 1.65
N TYR A 94 -4.37 -6.18 1.15
CA TYR A 94 -5.83 -5.99 1.07
C TYR A 94 -6.44 -5.48 2.39
N ASN A 95 -6.10 -6.12 3.51
CA ASN A 95 -6.62 -5.71 4.82
C ASN A 95 -6.15 -4.31 5.25
N SER A 96 -4.91 -3.94 4.92
CA SER A 96 -4.38 -2.60 5.22
C SER A 96 -5.04 -1.53 4.36
N LEU A 97 -5.35 -1.85 3.10
CA LEU A 97 -6.11 -0.99 2.21
C LEU A 97 -7.51 -0.71 2.78
N LEU A 98 -8.25 -1.76 3.15
CA LEU A 98 -9.59 -1.62 3.73
C LEU A 98 -9.56 -0.84 5.04
N TYR A 99 -8.56 -1.09 5.89
CA TYR A 99 -8.37 -0.36 7.15
C TYR A 99 -8.14 1.15 6.91
N LEU A 100 -7.28 1.51 5.96
CA LEU A 100 -7.06 2.90 5.60
C LEU A 100 -8.31 3.56 5.02
N MET A 101 -9.08 2.83 4.19
CA MET A 101 -10.33 3.33 3.63
C MET A 101 -11.38 3.56 4.72
N SER A 102 -11.55 2.62 5.64
CA SER A 102 -12.59 2.69 6.68
C SER A 102 -12.22 3.64 7.82
N ASP A 103 -11.09 3.41 8.46
CA ASP A 103 -10.76 4.07 9.72
C ASP A 103 -10.21 5.49 9.55
N TYR A 104 -9.48 5.73 8.46
CA TYR A 104 -8.91 7.06 8.20
C TYR A 104 -9.75 7.92 7.27
N LEU A 105 -10.41 7.33 6.25
CA LEU A 105 -11.17 8.09 5.27
C LEU A 105 -12.69 8.02 5.49
N GLY A 106 -13.15 7.25 6.48
CA GLY A 106 -14.57 7.06 6.74
C GLY A 106 -15.31 6.47 5.55
N PHE A 107 -14.64 5.68 4.72
CA PHE A 107 -15.21 5.00 3.57
C PHE A 107 -15.37 3.52 3.89
N SER A 108 -16.54 3.14 4.36
CA SER A 108 -16.88 1.79 4.84
C SER A 108 -18.08 1.22 4.09
N PRO A 109 -17.97 0.98 2.77
CA PRO A 109 -19.00 0.22 2.07
C PRO A 109 -18.97 -1.25 2.49
N TYR A 110 -19.93 -2.03 2.05
CA TYR A 110 -19.81 -3.47 2.14
C TYR A 110 -18.70 -3.93 1.17
N TYR A 111 -17.63 -4.48 1.73
CA TYR A 111 -16.58 -5.13 0.96
C TYR A 111 -16.90 -6.63 0.91
N GLY A 112 -17.24 -7.18 -0.18
CA GLY A 112 -17.66 -8.58 -0.33
C GLY A 112 -16.83 -9.60 0.45
N THR A 113 -17.41 -10.75 0.68
CA THR A 113 -16.71 -11.90 1.25
C THR A 113 -15.62 -12.41 0.30
N TYR A 114 -14.69 -13.21 0.80
CA TYR A 114 -13.66 -13.86 -0.02
C TYR A 114 -14.28 -14.63 -1.20
N GLU A 115 -15.37 -15.37 -0.95
CA GLU A 115 -16.06 -16.13 -1.98
C GLU A 115 -16.68 -15.24 -3.06
N GLU A 116 -17.30 -14.14 -2.67
CA GLU A 116 -17.84 -13.16 -3.62
C GLU A 116 -16.73 -12.52 -4.48
N ILE A 117 -15.61 -12.16 -3.86
CA ILE A 117 -14.44 -11.63 -4.59
C ILE A 117 -13.94 -12.65 -5.62
N GLN A 118 -13.80 -13.91 -5.24
CA GLN A 118 -13.39 -14.98 -6.16
C GLN A 118 -14.37 -15.16 -7.30
N ASN A 119 -15.68 -15.11 -7.03
CA ASN A 119 -16.71 -15.18 -8.06
C ASN A 119 -16.62 -13.99 -9.05
N TRP A 120 -16.35 -12.79 -8.55
CA TRP A 120 -16.16 -11.62 -9.40
C TRP A 120 -14.89 -11.72 -10.25
N MET A 121 -13.80 -12.23 -9.68
CA MET A 121 -12.54 -12.45 -10.41
C MET A 121 -12.67 -13.43 -11.59
N GLN A 122 -13.62 -14.35 -11.56
CA GLN A 122 -13.87 -15.29 -12.65
C GLN A 122 -14.67 -14.70 -13.81
N ARG A 123 -15.34 -13.57 -13.63
CA ARG A 123 -16.15 -12.94 -14.67
C ARG A 123 -15.28 -12.32 -15.75
N GLU A 124 -15.56 -12.62 -17.00
CA GLU A 124 -14.81 -12.12 -18.16
C GLU A 124 -14.77 -10.58 -18.20
N VAL A 125 -15.92 -9.93 -17.93
CA VAL A 125 -16.02 -8.47 -17.87
C VAL A 125 -15.01 -7.84 -16.90
N VAL A 126 -14.76 -8.46 -15.74
CA VAL A 126 -13.79 -7.97 -14.74
C VAL A 126 -12.36 -8.25 -15.17
N ARG A 127 -12.11 -9.38 -15.81
CA ARG A 127 -10.80 -9.74 -16.33
C ARG A 127 -10.34 -8.78 -17.44
N GLU A 128 -11.26 -8.36 -18.30
CA GLU A 128 -10.98 -7.42 -19.39
C GLU A 128 -10.85 -5.96 -18.95
N MET A 129 -11.30 -5.62 -17.71
CA MET A 129 -11.10 -4.28 -17.18
C MET A 129 -9.61 -3.93 -17.14
N PRO A 130 -9.24 -2.68 -17.45
CA PRO A 130 -7.88 -2.20 -17.21
C PRO A 130 -7.57 -2.14 -15.72
N SER A 131 -6.30 -2.22 -15.35
CA SER A 131 -5.85 -2.09 -13.97
C SER A 131 -5.70 -0.62 -13.58
N TYR A 132 -6.00 -0.31 -12.31
CA TYR A 132 -5.80 1.02 -11.73
C TYR A 132 -4.31 1.45 -11.89
N PRO A 133 -4.02 2.71 -12.25
CA PRO A 133 -4.91 3.89 -12.26
C PRO A 133 -5.59 4.19 -13.61
N ALA A 134 -5.56 3.29 -14.59
CA ALA A 134 -6.14 3.54 -15.90
C ALA A 134 -7.65 3.83 -15.84
N ASP A 135 -8.14 4.61 -16.78
CA ASP A 135 -9.57 4.88 -16.90
C ASP A 135 -10.32 3.58 -17.23
N GLY A 136 -11.46 3.37 -16.57
CA GLY A 136 -12.21 2.13 -16.66
C GLY A 136 -11.78 1.03 -15.68
N SER A 137 -10.77 1.27 -14.84
CA SER A 137 -10.37 0.34 -13.77
C SER A 137 -11.36 0.27 -12.60
N ILE A 138 -12.30 1.20 -12.55
CA ILE A 138 -13.38 1.26 -11.57
C ILE A 138 -14.67 1.40 -12.34
N GLN A 139 -15.60 0.46 -12.18
CA GLN A 139 -16.87 0.43 -12.89
C GLN A 139 -17.99 -0.08 -11.98
N VAL A 140 -19.23 0.33 -12.28
CA VAL A 140 -20.42 -0.25 -11.66
C VAL A 140 -20.95 -1.36 -12.57
N ILE A 141 -20.97 -2.58 -12.08
CA ILE A 141 -21.42 -3.78 -12.80
C ILE A 141 -22.41 -4.51 -11.88
N ASP A 142 -23.61 -4.79 -12.37
CA ASP A 142 -24.67 -5.48 -11.62
C ASP A 142 -24.90 -4.87 -10.22
N ASP A 143 -25.01 -3.54 -10.16
CA ASP A 143 -25.19 -2.75 -8.94
C ASP A 143 -24.06 -2.88 -7.89
N THR A 144 -22.90 -3.34 -8.33
CA THR A 144 -21.69 -3.49 -7.52
C THR A 144 -20.56 -2.64 -8.11
N ILE A 145 -19.83 -1.94 -7.26
CA ILE A 145 -18.66 -1.17 -7.67
C ILE A 145 -17.47 -2.12 -7.69
N ILE A 146 -16.91 -2.35 -8.87
CA ILE A 146 -15.71 -3.19 -9.06
C ILE A 146 -14.49 -2.29 -9.21
N VAL A 147 -13.46 -2.57 -8.42
CA VAL A 147 -12.16 -1.89 -8.44
C VAL A 147 -11.09 -2.90 -8.80
N LYS A 148 -10.50 -2.79 -9.98
CA LYS A 148 -9.40 -3.65 -10.41
C LYS A 148 -8.07 -2.95 -10.16
N LEU A 149 -7.30 -3.43 -9.18
CA LEU A 149 -6.00 -2.85 -8.82
C LEU A 149 -4.87 -3.35 -9.71
N SER A 150 -4.88 -4.63 -10.08
CA SER A 150 -3.89 -5.25 -10.97
C SER A 150 -4.48 -6.44 -11.71
N ASP A 151 -3.73 -6.94 -12.69
CA ASP A 151 -4.02 -8.24 -13.26
C ASP A 151 -3.70 -9.34 -12.24
N TYR A 152 -4.43 -10.45 -12.32
CA TYR A 152 -4.36 -11.55 -11.38
C TYR A 152 -4.52 -12.89 -12.11
N GLU A 153 -3.89 -13.92 -11.56
CA GLU A 153 -4.08 -15.31 -12.01
C GLU A 153 -5.21 -15.97 -11.20
N ILE A 154 -6.04 -16.74 -11.86
CA ILE A 154 -7.06 -17.58 -11.22
C ILE A 154 -6.41 -18.92 -10.96
N ASN A 155 -6.19 -19.24 -9.70
CA ASN A 155 -5.72 -20.56 -9.27
C ASN A 155 -6.87 -21.55 -9.18
#